data_f144ae43665eca5f99fa038b769e7229
#
_entry.id   f144ae43665eca5f99fa038b769e7229
#
_cell.length_a   1.000
_cell.length_b   1.000
_cell.length_c   1.000
_cell.angle_alpha   90.00
_cell.angle_beta   90.00
_cell.angle_gamma   90.00
#
_symmetry.space_group_name_H-M   'P 1'
#
loop_
_entity.id
_entity.type
_entity.pdbx_description
1 polymer ?
#
loop_
_entity_poly.entity_id
_entity_poly.type
_entity_poly.pdbx_seq_one_letter_code
_entity_poly.pdbx_strand_id
1 'polypeptide(L)'
;MPQLLLHTSGIIPDVVPDVADGYEDLPVYFDNTFVFNGEHLNIHQTLQEPHIPVQSIGHGFSGEYTLVLVDPDAPSPSDKSFSQVIHWIVTNIPYNVPKVHKVGTVIEPYLPPSPIAGTHRYTFLLFEQVSPISHFYPPAPDSRILFNVTSWAKIHNLGKPVAGVFFQ
;
A
#
# COMPACT_ATOMS: atom_id res chain seq x y z
N MET A 1 -2.87 -0.85 -19.39
CA MET A 1 -3.71 -0.05 -18.49
C MET A 1 -3.59 -0.65 -17.08
N PRO A 2 -3.20 0.13 -16.06
CA PRO A 2 -2.96 -0.38 -14.70
C PRO A 2 -4.14 -1.16 -14.12
N GLN A 3 -5.36 -0.65 -14.28
CA GLN A 3 -6.58 -1.29 -13.75
C GLN A 3 -6.83 -2.71 -14.27
N LEU A 4 -6.52 -3.00 -15.54
CA LEU A 4 -6.72 -4.35 -16.08
C LEU A 4 -5.86 -5.38 -15.34
N LEU A 5 -4.61 -5.02 -15.03
CA LEU A 5 -3.71 -5.91 -14.29
C LEU A 5 -4.19 -6.16 -12.87
N LEU A 6 -4.78 -5.15 -12.21
CA LEU A 6 -5.36 -5.31 -10.86
C LEU A 6 -6.50 -6.34 -10.86
N HIS A 7 -7.34 -6.35 -11.89
CA HIS A 7 -8.40 -7.36 -12.03
C HIS A 7 -7.84 -8.75 -12.34
N THR A 8 -6.93 -8.85 -13.29
CA THR A 8 -6.38 -10.16 -13.71
C THR A 8 -5.50 -10.81 -12.64
N SER A 9 -4.86 -10.01 -11.79
CA SER A 9 -4.08 -10.48 -10.65
C SER A 9 -4.92 -10.74 -9.39
N GLY A 10 -6.21 -10.37 -9.40
CA GLY A 10 -7.11 -10.51 -8.27
C GLY A 10 -6.91 -9.46 -7.16
N ILE A 11 -6.09 -8.43 -7.36
CA ILE A 11 -6.01 -7.31 -6.39
C ILE A 11 -7.38 -6.66 -6.25
N ILE A 12 -8.09 -6.52 -7.35
CA ILE A 12 -9.53 -6.28 -7.35
C ILE A 12 -10.20 -7.64 -7.62
N PRO A 13 -10.99 -8.22 -6.69
CA PRO A 13 -11.53 -7.60 -5.48
C PRO A 13 -10.82 -7.96 -4.17
N ASP A 14 -9.76 -8.77 -4.16
CA ASP A 14 -9.21 -9.37 -2.92
C ASP A 14 -8.69 -8.32 -1.91
N VAL A 15 -8.12 -7.23 -2.39
CA VAL A 15 -7.54 -6.17 -1.55
C VAL A 15 -8.48 -4.98 -1.46
N VAL A 16 -8.92 -4.46 -2.60
CA VAL A 16 -9.87 -3.35 -2.70
C VAL A 16 -10.97 -3.68 -3.70
N PRO A 17 -12.21 -3.19 -3.51
CA PRO A 17 -13.30 -3.45 -4.44
C PRO A 17 -13.16 -2.67 -5.74
N ASP A 18 -12.43 -1.55 -5.72
CA ASP A 18 -12.31 -0.63 -6.85
C ASP A 18 -11.19 0.40 -6.59
N VAL A 19 -10.81 1.14 -7.63
CA VAL A 19 -9.82 2.23 -7.59
C VAL A 19 -10.41 3.52 -8.14
N ALA A 20 -9.75 4.65 -7.90
CA ALA A 20 -10.21 5.95 -8.39
C ALA A 20 -10.15 6.05 -9.92
N ASP A 21 -10.98 6.90 -10.50
CA ASP A 21 -10.83 7.31 -11.90
C ASP A 21 -9.46 7.99 -12.07
N GLY A 22 -8.73 7.61 -13.11
CA GLY A 22 -7.35 8.11 -13.30
C GLY A 22 -6.29 7.45 -12.41
N TYR A 23 -6.60 6.29 -11.81
CA TYR A 23 -5.62 5.50 -11.06
C TYR A 23 -4.32 5.28 -11.84
N GLU A 24 -3.20 5.50 -11.15
CA GLU A 24 -1.85 5.44 -11.72
C GLU A 24 -1.01 4.31 -11.09
N ASP A 25 0.03 3.85 -11.81
CA ASP A 25 1.04 2.99 -11.20
C ASP A 25 1.89 3.81 -10.22
N LEU A 26 2.00 3.34 -8.98
CA LEU A 26 2.82 3.98 -7.95
C LEU A 26 4.31 3.67 -8.19
N PRO A 27 5.17 4.67 -8.39
CA PRO A 27 6.59 4.41 -8.52
C PRO A 27 7.20 3.99 -7.17
N VAL A 28 7.67 2.76 -7.09
CA VAL A 28 8.33 2.18 -5.91
C VAL A 28 9.71 1.70 -6.30
N TYR A 29 10.70 1.99 -5.45
CA TYR A 29 12.09 1.60 -5.65
C TYR A 29 12.64 0.94 -4.39
N PHE A 30 13.03 -0.32 -4.47
CA PHE A 30 13.88 -0.94 -3.45
C PHE A 30 15.34 -0.70 -3.85
N ASP A 31 16.03 0.11 -3.06
CA ASP A 31 17.33 0.69 -3.42
C ASP A 31 17.26 1.39 -4.80
N ASN A 32 17.92 0.83 -5.80
CA ASN A 32 17.90 1.32 -7.17
C ASN A 32 17.03 0.49 -8.13
N THR A 33 16.28 -0.50 -7.59
CA THR A 33 15.42 -1.37 -8.40
C THR A 33 14.01 -0.82 -8.44
N PHE A 34 13.56 -0.40 -9.63
CA PHE A 34 12.17 -0.02 -9.88
C PHE A 34 11.27 -1.25 -9.87
N VAL A 35 10.13 -1.16 -9.22
CA VAL A 35 9.15 -2.24 -9.12
C VAL A 35 8.10 -2.10 -10.22
N PHE A 36 8.07 -3.05 -11.14
CA PHE A 36 6.99 -3.17 -12.12
C PHE A 36 5.80 -3.92 -11.51
N ASN A 37 4.60 -3.57 -11.95
CA ASN A 37 3.37 -4.21 -11.48
C ASN A 37 3.38 -5.72 -11.77
N GLY A 38 3.24 -6.53 -10.72
CA GLY A 38 3.26 -8.00 -10.79
C GLY A 38 4.66 -8.61 -10.86
N GLU A 39 5.72 -7.83 -10.66
CA GLU A 39 7.09 -8.32 -10.70
C GLU A 39 7.40 -9.28 -9.55
N HIS A 40 8.18 -10.31 -9.83
CA HIS A 40 8.72 -11.20 -8.81
C HIS A 40 10.03 -10.62 -8.26
N LEU A 41 10.07 -10.31 -6.97
CA LEU A 41 11.25 -9.82 -6.27
C LEU A 41 11.82 -10.88 -5.33
N ASN A 42 13.15 -10.87 -5.18
CA ASN A 42 13.79 -11.66 -4.15
C ASN A 42 13.57 -10.98 -2.79
N ILE A 43 13.27 -11.75 -1.74
CA ILE A 43 13.07 -11.22 -0.38
C ILE A 43 14.24 -10.35 0.12
N HIS A 44 15.47 -10.65 -0.31
CA HIS A 44 16.64 -9.84 0.05
C HIS A 44 16.62 -8.43 -0.52
N GLN A 45 15.89 -8.20 -1.62
CA GLN A 45 15.71 -6.87 -2.22
C GLN A 45 14.73 -6.00 -1.42
N THR A 46 13.88 -6.63 -0.59
CA THR A 46 12.77 -5.98 0.11
C THR A 46 13.01 -5.82 1.61
N LEU A 47 14.22 -6.06 2.11
CA LEU A 47 14.54 -6.02 3.54
C LEU A 47 14.45 -4.63 4.15
N GLN A 48 14.67 -3.59 3.35
CA GLN A 48 14.58 -2.19 3.78
C GLN A 48 13.34 -1.54 3.17
N GLU A 49 12.80 -0.54 3.85
CA GLU A 49 11.69 0.25 3.32
C GLU A 49 12.06 0.90 1.98
N PRO A 50 11.15 0.87 0.98
CA PRO A 50 11.43 1.41 -0.34
C PRO A 50 11.37 2.94 -0.38
N HIS A 51 11.98 3.50 -1.42
CA HIS A 51 11.79 4.88 -1.84
C HIS A 51 10.52 5.00 -2.69
N ILE A 52 9.62 5.92 -2.33
CA ILE A 52 8.36 6.17 -3.04
C ILE A 52 8.21 7.67 -3.28
N PRO A 53 8.47 8.17 -4.50
CA PRO A 53 8.36 9.58 -4.84
C PRO A 53 6.90 9.96 -5.14
N VAL A 54 6.08 10.17 -4.12
CA VAL A 54 4.64 10.51 -4.25
C VAL A 54 4.39 11.80 -5.01
N GLN A 55 5.37 12.70 -5.12
CA GLN A 55 5.28 13.95 -5.88
C GLN A 55 5.01 13.76 -7.37
N SER A 56 5.19 12.56 -7.90
CA SER A 56 4.90 12.22 -9.29
C SER A 56 3.44 11.81 -9.52
N ILE A 57 2.67 11.64 -8.43
CA ILE A 57 1.28 11.20 -8.49
C ILE A 57 0.33 12.40 -8.35
N GLY A 58 -0.84 12.28 -8.97
CA GLY A 58 -1.95 13.20 -8.74
C GLY A 58 -1.69 14.62 -9.24
N HIS A 59 -1.57 14.79 -10.53
CA HIS A 59 -1.39 16.10 -11.18
C HIS A 59 -2.40 17.15 -10.66
N GLY A 60 -1.89 18.09 -9.86
CA GLY A 60 -2.69 19.17 -9.29
C GLY A 60 -3.22 18.93 -7.87
N PHE A 61 -3.01 17.76 -7.28
CA PHE A 61 -3.30 17.55 -5.87
C PHE A 61 -2.23 18.21 -4.99
N SER A 62 -2.68 18.94 -3.97
CA SER A 62 -1.79 19.71 -3.08
C SER A 62 -2.01 19.38 -1.59
N GLY A 63 -2.69 18.27 -1.30
CA GLY A 63 -2.96 17.79 0.05
C GLY A 63 -1.90 16.84 0.58
N GLU A 64 -2.35 15.90 1.39
CA GLU A 64 -1.52 14.84 1.97
C GLU A 64 -1.95 13.48 1.43
N TYR A 65 -1.06 12.49 1.52
CA TYR A 65 -1.34 11.12 1.14
C TYR A 65 -1.26 10.16 2.34
N THR A 66 -1.94 9.04 2.20
CA THR A 66 -1.77 7.85 3.04
C THR A 66 -1.26 6.70 2.18
N LEU A 67 -0.20 6.05 2.63
CA LEU A 67 0.39 4.86 2.02
C LEU A 67 0.07 3.63 2.87
N VAL A 68 -0.39 2.55 2.22
CA VAL A 68 -0.63 1.26 2.86
C VAL A 68 0.04 0.15 2.04
N LEU A 69 0.77 -0.75 2.72
CA LEU A 69 1.29 -1.99 2.15
C LEU A 69 0.65 -3.18 2.85
N VAL A 70 -0.02 -4.03 2.10
CA VAL A 70 -0.71 -5.22 2.62
C VAL A 70 -0.39 -6.48 1.82
N ASP A 71 -0.45 -7.62 2.51
CA ASP A 71 -0.37 -8.97 1.96
C ASP A 71 -1.74 -9.66 2.10
N PRO A 72 -2.47 -9.92 1.00
CA PRO A 72 -3.74 -10.63 1.03
C PRO A 72 -3.60 -12.15 1.06
N ASP A 73 -2.41 -12.70 0.94
CA ASP A 73 -2.17 -14.14 0.68
C ASP A 73 -1.62 -14.90 1.89
N ALA A 74 -1.60 -14.29 3.08
CA ALA A 74 -1.06 -14.92 4.28
C ALA A 74 -2.07 -15.87 4.97
N PRO A 75 -1.61 -17.00 5.52
CA PRO A 75 -0.24 -17.53 5.53
C PRO A 75 0.19 -18.18 4.21
N SER A 76 -0.73 -18.47 3.30
CA SER A 76 -0.44 -18.97 1.95
C SER A 76 -1.56 -18.60 0.98
N PRO A 77 -1.31 -18.59 -0.35
CA PRO A 77 -2.36 -18.33 -1.34
C PRO A 77 -3.54 -19.32 -1.31
N SER A 78 -3.32 -20.53 -0.79
CA SER A 78 -4.36 -21.57 -0.62
C SER A 78 -5.09 -21.49 0.72
N ASP A 79 -4.53 -20.80 1.69
CA ASP A 79 -5.13 -20.54 3.00
C ASP A 79 -4.90 -19.07 3.39
N LYS A 80 -5.90 -18.25 3.20
CA LYS A 80 -5.83 -16.81 3.46
C LYS A 80 -6.41 -16.43 4.83
N SER A 81 -6.27 -17.31 5.82
CA SER A 81 -6.87 -17.13 7.15
C SER A 81 -6.33 -15.92 7.94
N PHE A 82 -5.19 -15.34 7.54
CA PHE A 82 -4.63 -14.12 8.14
C PHE A 82 -4.86 -12.86 7.30
N SER A 83 -5.50 -13.01 6.12
CA SER A 83 -5.68 -11.92 5.17
C SER A 83 -6.56 -10.78 5.74
N GLN A 84 -6.16 -9.53 5.55
CA GLN A 84 -4.89 -9.04 5.01
C GLN A 84 -3.88 -8.87 6.15
N VAL A 85 -2.59 -9.01 5.86
CA VAL A 85 -1.52 -8.67 6.82
C VAL A 85 -0.96 -7.28 6.48
N ILE A 86 -0.87 -6.40 7.48
CA ILE A 86 -0.25 -5.08 7.33
C ILE A 86 1.26 -5.21 7.30
N HIS A 87 1.88 -4.68 6.25
CA HIS A 87 3.33 -4.54 6.15
C HIS A 87 3.83 -3.12 6.39
N TRP A 88 3.00 -2.10 6.10
CA TRP A 88 3.36 -0.70 6.34
C TRP A 88 2.14 0.20 6.26
N ILE A 89 2.05 1.19 7.15
CA ILE A 89 1.07 2.29 7.05
C ILE A 89 1.76 3.60 7.42
N VAL A 90 1.73 4.55 6.49
CA VAL A 90 2.20 5.92 6.70
C VAL A 90 1.10 6.88 6.29
N THR A 91 0.74 7.80 7.17
CA THR A 91 -0.27 8.85 6.94
C THR A 91 0.35 10.23 6.91
N ASN A 92 -0.43 11.24 6.55
CA ASN A 92 -0.01 12.64 6.57
C ASN A 92 1.28 12.88 5.76
N ILE A 93 1.39 12.24 4.59
CA ILE A 93 2.52 12.37 3.68
C ILE A 93 2.29 13.59 2.80
N PRO A 94 3.07 14.67 2.91
CA PRO A 94 2.90 15.84 2.03
C PRO A 94 3.13 15.46 0.55
N TYR A 95 2.31 16.02 -0.35
CA TYR A 95 2.34 15.70 -1.79
C TYR A 95 3.69 15.97 -2.48
N ASN A 96 4.51 16.84 -1.93
CA ASN A 96 5.74 17.32 -2.56
C ASN A 96 7.03 16.68 -2.01
N VAL A 97 6.93 15.53 -1.33
CA VAL A 97 8.11 14.89 -0.73
C VAL A 97 8.64 13.73 -1.57
N PRO A 98 9.97 13.59 -1.64
CA PRO A 98 10.59 12.49 -2.35
C PRO A 98 10.67 11.18 -1.52
N LYS A 99 10.49 11.25 -0.19
CA LYS A 99 10.63 10.09 0.73
C LYS A 99 9.56 10.09 1.80
N VAL A 100 8.55 9.26 1.63
CA VAL A 100 7.36 9.18 2.49
C VAL A 100 7.68 8.90 3.96
N HIS A 101 8.62 8.01 4.26
CA HIS A 101 8.94 7.55 5.61
C HIS A 101 9.63 8.59 6.49
N LYS A 102 10.16 9.67 5.91
CA LYS A 102 10.89 10.71 6.67
C LYS A 102 10.02 11.85 7.15
N VAL A 103 8.82 12.00 6.59
CA VAL A 103 7.99 13.18 6.80
C VAL A 103 6.54 12.87 7.14
N GLY A 104 6.05 11.68 6.77
CA GLY A 104 4.73 11.20 7.17
C GLY A 104 4.68 10.70 8.61
N THR A 105 3.48 10.42 9.10
CA THR A 105 3.25 9.78 10.40
C THR A 105 3.20 8.27 10.21
N VAL A 106 4.17 7.55 10.76
CA VAL A 106 4.20 6.08 10.70
C VAL A 106 3.18 5.53 11.71
N ILE A 107 2.13 4.89 11.21
CA ILE A 107 1.12 4.21 12.01
C ILE A 107 1.56 2.77 12.30
N GLU A 108 1.97 2.04 11.26
CA GLU A 108 2.58 0.71 11.35
C GLU A 108 3.95 0.74 10.68
N PRO A 109 5.03 0.41 11.40
CA PRO A 109 6.38 0.35 10.84
C PRO A 109 6.50 -0.67 9.70
N TYR A 110 7.41 -0.42 8.77
CA TYR A 110 7.70 -1.35 7.69
C TYR A 110 8.09 -2.73 8.22
N LEU A 111 7.37 -3.75 7.75
CA LEU A 111 7.68 -5.16 7.98
C LEU A 111 8.06 -5.77 6.62
N PRO A 112 9.29 -6.25 6.45
CA PRO A 112 9.70 -6.86 5.18
C PRO A 112 8.84 -8.07 4.82
N PRO A 113 8.62 -8.36 3.53
CA PRO A 113 8.06 -9.61 3.06
C PRO A 113 8.77 -10.82 3.64
N SER A 114 8.00 -11.77 4.19
CA SER A 114 8.49 -13.03 4.75
C SER A 114 7.41 -14.10 4.56
N PRO A 115 7.12 -14.51 3.31
CA PRO A 115 6.03 -15.45 3.04
C PRO A 115 6.31 -16.79 3.69
N ILE A 116 5.32 -17.35 4.39
CA ILE A 116 5.42 -18.65 5.06
C ILE A 116 5.42 -19.76 4.01
N ALA A 117 4.52 -19.66 3.03
CA ALA A 117 4.39 -20.65 1.96
C ALA A 117 3.79 -20.03 0.69
N GLY A 118 4.30 -20.44 -0.46
CA GLY A 118 3.82 -19.98 -1.76
C GLY A 118 4.29 -18.57 -2.13
N THR A 119 3.72 -18.03 -3.19
CA THR A 119 4.01 -16.68 -3.70
C THR A 119 2.90 -15.74 -3.25
N HIS A 120 3.25 -14.68 -2.54
CA HIS A 120 2.31 -13.69 -2.01
C HIS A 120 2.34 -12.41 -2.85
N ARG A 121 1.19 -11.72 -2.93
CA ARG A 121 1.05 -10.41 -3.57
C ARG A 121 1.19 -9.30 -2.53
N TYR A 122 2.30 -8.61 -2.53
CA TYR A 122 2.51 -7.44 -1.66
C TYR A 122 2.04 -6.18 -2.38
N THR A 123 0.97 -5.58 -1.89
CA THR A 123 0.24 -4.51 -2.59
C THR A 123 0.42 -3.18 -1.88
N PHE A 124 1.05 -2.22 -2.56
CA PHE A 124 1.07 -0.82 -2.18
C PHE A 124 -0.19 -0.12 -2.70
N LEU A 125 -0.81 0.65 -1.84
CA LEU A 125 -1.95 1.52 -2.17
C LEU A 125 -1.68 2.92 -1.65
N LEU A 126 -1.93 3.93 -2.48
CA LEU A 126 -1.85 5.34 -2.13
C LEU A 126 -3.24 5.96 -2.16
N PHE A 127 -3.58 6.68 -1.09
CA PHE A 127 -4.85 7.39 -0.93
C PHE A 127 -4.60 8.87 -0.77
N GLU A 128 -5.47 9.71 -1.34
CA GLU A 128 -5.52 11.13 -1.02
C GLU A 128 -6.20 11.36 0.33
N GLN A 129 -5.64 12.27 1.14
CA GLN A 129 -6.25 12.71 2.41
C GLN A 129 -6.87 14.09 2.25
N VAL A 130 -8.13 14.21 2.62
CA VAL A 130 -8.84 15.51 2.65
C VAL A 130 -8.55 16.31 3.92
N SER A 131 -8.02 15.65 4.95
CA SER A 131 -7.62 16.27 6.22
C SER A 131 -6.57 15.43 6.93
N PRO A 132 -5.74 16.02 7.81
CA PRO A 132 -4.75 15.27 8.59
C PRO A 132 -5.41 14.16 9.41
N ILE A 133 -4.74 13.00 9.47
CA ILE A 133 -5.17 11.87 10.29
C ILE A 133 -4.45 11.96 11.63
N SER A 134 -5.23 12.06 12.71
CA SER A 134 -4.68 12.02 14.05
C SER A 134 -4.13 10.64 14.38
N HIS A 135 -2.97 10.59 15.01
CA HIS A 135 -2.35 9.36 15.50
C HIS A 135 -3.24 8.61 16.52
N PHE A 136 -4.13 9.32 17.18
CA PHE A 136 -4.97 8.79 18.27
C PHE A 136 -6.42 8.52 17.87
N TYR A 137 -6.87 8.93 16.68
CA TYR A 137 -8.26 8.72 16.30
C TYR A 137 -8.45 8.66 14.77
N PRO A 138 -9.05 7.57 14.29
CA PRO A 138 -9.22 6.31 15.00
C PRO A 138 -7.86 5.69 15.34
N PRO A 139 -7.78 4.83 16.39
CA PRO A 139 -6.51 4.28 16.82
C PRO A 139 -5.86 3.43 15.72
N ALA A 140 -4.54 3.29 15.80
CA ALA A 140 -3.82 2.35 14.94
C ALA A 140 -4.37 0.93 15.10
N PRO A 141 -4.25 0.06 14.07
CA PRO A 141 -4.67 -1.33 14.18
C PRO A 141 -3.98 -2.05 15.35
N ASP A 142 -4.73 -2.80 16.15
CA ASP A 142 -4.20 -3.55 17.29
C ASP A 142 -3.35 -4.76 16.87
N SER A 143 -3.56 -5.25 15.65
CA SER A 143 -2.89 -6.42 15.09
C SER A 143 -2.64 -6.24 13.60
N ARG A 144 -1.54 -6.81 13.11
CA ARG A 144 -1.23 -6.79 11.68
C ARG A 144 -2.07 -7.75 10.85
N ILE A 145 -2.58 -8.83 11.44
CA ILE A 145 -3.41 -9.82 10.74
C ILE A 145 -4.89 -9.42 10.74
N LEU A 146 -5.66 -10.00 9.81
CA LEU A 146 -7.10 -9.77 9.66
C LEU A 146 -7.46 -8.30 9.43
N PHE A 147 -6.55 -7.57 8.83
CA PHE A 147 -6.76 -6.18 8.43
C PHE A 147 -7.67 -6.11 7.20
N ASN A 148 -8.49 -5.08 7.13
CA ASN A 148 -9.30 -4.77 5.95
C ASN A 148 -9.03 -3.33 5.55
N VAL A 149 -8.21 -3.14 4.51
CA VAL A 149 -7.80 -1.82 4.06
C VAL A 149 -8.98 -0.95 3.63
N THR A 150 -10.01 -1.53 3.02
CA THR A 150 -11.22 -0.81 2.57
C THR A 150 -11.99 -0.26 3.77
N SER A 151 -12.20 -1.06 4.80
CA SER A 151 -12.89 -0.64 6.02
C SER A 151 -12.08 0.42 6.77
N TRP A 152 -10.77 0.23 6.87
CA TRP A 152 -9.88 1.18 7.51
C TRP A 152 -9.84 2.52 6.76
N ALA A 153 -9.72 2.51 5.44
CA ALA A 153 -9.78 3.70 4.61
C ALA A 153 -11.10 4.46 4.77
N LYS A 154 -12.22 3.74 4.86
CA LYS A 154 -13.54 4.33 5.10
C LYS A 154 -13.63 5.04 6.45
N ILE A 155 -13.09 4.45 7.51
CA ILE A 155 -13.06 5.06 8.86
C ILE A 155 -12.27 6.38 8.83
N HIS A 156 -11.20 6.43 8.03
CA HIS A 156 -10.36 7.61 7.88
C HIS A 156 -10.80 8.59 6.78
N ASN A 157 -11.94 8.36 6.13
CA ASN A 157 -12.46 9.18 5.01
C ASN A 157 -11.48 9.29 3.83
N LEU A 158 -10.76 8.21 3.50
CA LEU A 158 -9.75 8.18 2.42
C LEU A 158 -10.44 7.82 1.14
N GLY A 159 -11.41 7.64 0.68
CA GLY A 159 -11.97 7.30 -0.63
C GLY A 159 -11.32 6.05 -1.25
N LYS A 160 -11.29 6.02 -2.57
CA LYS A 160 -10.64 4.96 -3.35
C LYS A 160 -9.14 5.25 -3.50
N PRO A 161 -8.27 4.22 -3.60
CA PRO A 161 -6.87 4.46 -3.88
C PRO A 161 -6.68 5.12 -5.25
N VAL A 162 -5.77 6.09 -5.30
CA VAL A 162 -5.45 6.87 -6.52
C VAL A 162 -4.25 6.33 -7.26
N ALA A 163 -3.39 5.58 -6.58
CA ALA A 163 -2.25 4.90 -7.18
C ALA A 163 -1.91 3.64 -6.39
N GLY A 164 -1.16 2.74 -7.03
CA GLY A 164 -0.63 1.56 -6.37
C GLY A 164 0.20 0.71 -7.31
N VAL A 165 0.87 -0.28 -6.73
CA VAL A 165 1.65 -1.29 -7.42
C VAL A 165 1.69 -2.54 -6.54
N PHE A 166 1.74 -3.72 -7.14
CA PHE A 166 1.99 -4.94 -6.40
C PHE A 166 3.20 -5.67 -6.97
N PHE A 167 3.86 -6.44 -6.11
CA PHE A 167 4.93 -7.38 -6.48
C PHE A 167 4.70 -8.73 -5.79
N GLN A 168 5.46 -9.73 -6.20
CA GLN A 168 5.38 -11.09 -5.68
C GLN A 168 6.75 -11.60 -5.24
#